data_202cc2b2aaf4ac566f7c8a9883ee8179
#
_entry.id   202cc2b2aaf4ac566f7c8a9883ee8179
#
_cell.length_a   1.000
_cell.length_b   1.000
_cell.length_c   1.000
_cell.angle_alpha   90.00
_cell.angle_beta   90.00
_cell.angle_gamma   90.00
#
_symmetry.space_group_name_H-M   'P 1'
#
loop_
_entity.id
_entity.type
_entity.pdbx_description
1 polymer ?
#
loop_
_entity_poly.entity_id
_entity_poly.type
_entity_poly.pdbx_seq_one_letter_code
_entity_poly.pdbx_strand_id
1 'polypeptide(L)'
;MSTRHIARTLALQTLFELDMKSELAIPQSDVEPILIRNRDEQGEGIKDISFAKDIVSQVLSRRITVDDIIVRAAPDWPLEKIGMVDRNILRIGLVELLFGDRAQVPPKVAIDEAIELAKTFGGETSGRFVNGVLGAIYKEMGEPEKGQITKTKKDHFENGKRELLAGSVVCSHHDGKLYVGLVHDVFGYWTLPKGHIKDDEDAEVGVIRELQKEIGVKVRVVEK
;
A
#
# COMPACT_ATOMS: atom_id res chain seq x y z
N MET A 1 23.37 -8.50 0.38
CA MET A 1 22.06 -8.01 -0.13
C MET A 1 21.49 -9.04 -1.08
N SER A 2 20.16 -9.24 -1.08
CA SER A 2 19.54 -10.17 -2.03
C SER A 2 19.53 -9.57 -3.44
N THR A 3 19.56 -10.41 -4.48
CA THR A 3 19.50 -9.96 -5.88
C THR A 3 18.27 -9.09 -6.14
N ARG A 4 17.13 -9.39 -5.50
CA ARG A 4 15.90 -8.59 -5.63
C ARG A 4 15.98 -7.23 -4.94
N HIS A 5 16.69 -7.12 -3.83
CA HIS A 5 16.93 -5.82 -3.19
C HIS A 5 17.76 -4.90 -4.09
N ILE A 6 18.80 -5.45 -4.72
CA ILE A 6 19.63 -4.69 -5.66
C ILE A 6 18.80 -4.28 -6.90
N ALA A 7 17.92 -5.14 -7.39
CA ALA A 7 17.04 -4.81 -8.50
C ALA A 7 16.03 -3.70 -8.15
N ARG A 8 15.52 -3.65 -6.89
CA ARG A 8 14.69 -2.53 -6.41
C ARG A 8 15.47 -1.22 -6.32
N THR A 9 16.73 -1.30 -5.90
CA THR A 9 17.63 -0.15 -5.91
C THR A 9 17.80 0.41 -7.32
N LEU A 10 18.01 -0.46 -8.30
CA LEU A 10 18.11 -0.08 -9.71
C LEU A 10 16.79 0.56 -10.22
N ALA A 11 15.65 -0.02 -9.85
CA ALA A 11 14.35 0.54 -10.19
C ALA A 11 14.15 1.93 -9.57
N LEU A 12 14.53 2.11 -8.30
CA LEU A 12 14.47 3.40 -7.60
C LEU A 12 15.32 4.46 -8.30
N GLN A 13 16.55 4.15 -8.66
CA GLN A 13 17.44 5.10 -9.36
C GLN A 13 16.87 5.50 -10.71
N THR A 14 16.33 4.54 -11.44
CA THR A 14 15.72 4.80 -12.75
C THR A 14 14.48 5.69 -12.62
N LEU A 15 13.59 5.40 -11.67
CA LEU A 15 12.40 6.21 -11.41
C LEU A 15 12.76 7.61 -10.89
N PHE A 16 13.78 7.70 -10.03
CA PHE A 16 14.26 8.99 -9.53
C PHE A 16 14.79 9.86 -10.66
N GLU A 17 15.58 9.30 -11.58
CA GLU A 17 16.09 10.02 -12.76
C GLU A 17 14.94 10.52 -13.64
N LEU A 18 13.97 9.64 -13.93
CA LEU A 18 12.81 10.00 -14.74
C LEU A 18 11.94 11.07 -14.08
N ASP A 19 11.74 10.96 -12.78
CA ASP A 19 10.95 11.93 -12.00
C ASP A 19 11.66 13.30 -11.95
N MET A 20 12.98 13.31 -11.78
CA MET A 20 13.79 14.52 -11.77
C MET A 20 13.77 15.24 -13.11
N LYS A 21 13.73 14.51 -14.21
CA LYS A 21 13.62 15.06 -15.58
C LYS A 21 12.19 15.39 -15.99
N SER A 22 11.21 15.08 -15.15
CA SER A 22 9.77 15.16 -15.48
C SER A 22 9.36 14.25 -16.67
N GLU A 23 10.08 13.15 -16.85
CA GLU A 23 9.93 12.20 -17.95
C GLU A 23 9.18 10.91 -17.56
N LEU A 24 8.33 10.94 -16.51
CA LEU A 24 7.56 9.76 -16.07
C LEU A 24 6.45 9.31 -17.06
N ALA A 25 6.35 9.97 -18.21
CA ALA A 25 5.41 9.61 -19.28
C ALA A 25 6.11 9.06 -20.53
N ILE A 26 7.33 8.52 -20.38
CA ILE A 26 8.08 7.94 -21.51
C ILE A 26 7.46 6.61 -21.98
N PRO A 27 7.63 6.24 -23.25
CA PRO A 27 7.28 4.92 -23.75
C PRO A 27 8.06 3.82 -23.00
N GLN A 28 7.43 2.67 -22.78
CA GLN A 28 8.10 1.54 -22.11
C GLN A 28 9.35 1.04 -22.85
N SER A 29 9.40 1.22 -24.18
CA SER A 29 10.59 0.91 -25.00
C SER A 29 11.84 1.66 -24.54
N ASP A 30 11.69 2.85 -23.99
CA ASP A 30 12.78 3.75 -23.64
C ASP A 30 13.31 3.53 -22.22
N VAL A 31 12.62 2.70 -21.44
CA VAL A 31 12.99 2.36 -20.06
C VAL A 31 14.23 1.45 -20.02
N GLU A 32 14.30 0.47 -20.90
CA GLU A 32 15.38 -0.53 -20.88
C GLU A 32 16.78 0.05 -21.10
N PRO A 33 17.00 0.97 -22.06
CA PRO A 33 18.30 1.63 -22.19
C PRO A 33 18.74 2.39 -20.93
N ILE A 34 17.80 3.03 -20.23
CA ILE A 34 18.07 3.75 -18.98
C ILE A 34 18.45 2.77 -17.86
N LEU A 35 17.71 1.67 -17.74
CA LEU A 35 18.01 0.61 -16.77
C LEU A 35 19.39 -0.02 -17.02
N ILE A 36 19.73 -0.30 -18.28
CA ILE A 36 21.03 -0.87 -18.65
C ILE A 36 22.16 0.09 -18.26
N ARG A 37 22.03 1.37 -18.61
CA ARG A 37 23.02 2.38 -18.23
C ARG A 37 23.18 2.47 -16.71
N ASN A 38 22.09 2.59 -15.96
CA ASN A 38 22.13 2.70 -14.50
C ASN A 38 22.70 1.43 -13.83
N ARG A 39 22.43 0.24 -14.41
CA ARG A 39 23.06 -1.02 -14.00
C ARG A 39 24.58 -0.97 -14.20
N ASP A 40 25.02 -0.54 -15.35
CA ASP A 40 26.45 -0.54 -15.70
C ASP A 40 27.24 0.46 -14.83
N GLU A 41 26.60 1.55 -14.40
CA GLU A 41 27.17 2.50 -13.43
C GLU A 41 27.29 1.94 -12.01
N GLN A 42 26.44 0.97 -11.63
CA GLN A 42 26.51 0.32 -10.31
C GLN A 42 27.59 -0.78 -10.18
N GLY A 43 28.15 -1.25 -11.30
CA GLY A 43 29.16 -2.32 -11.35
C GLY A 43 28.55 -3.73 -11.46
N GLU A 44 29.39 -4.77 -11.32
CA GLU A 44 29.07 -6.17 -11.70
C GLU A 44 27.96 -6.89 -10.92
N GLY A 45 27.15 -6.22 -10.11
CA GLY A 45 26.21 -6.87 -9.18
C GLY A 45 24.91 -7.40 -9.78
N ILE A 46 24.46 -6.89 -10.93
CA ILE A 46 23.14 -7.18 -11.52
C ILE A 46 23.27 -7.78 -12.90
N LYS A 47 23.09 -9.10 -13.01
CA LYS A 47 23.13 -9.79 -14.33
C LYS A 47 21.77 -9.73 -15.03
N ASP A 48 20.67 -9.78 -14.27
CA ASP A 48 19.29 -9.81 -14.78
C ASP A 48 18.54 -8.57 -14.31
N ILE A 49 18.09 -7.74 -15.25
CA ILE A 49 17.32 -6.51 -14.99
C ILE A 49 15.82 -6.73 -15.12
N SER A 50 15.34 -7.94 -15.40
CA SER A 50 13.92 -8.21 -15.70
C SER A 50 13.01 -7.78 -14.55
N PHE A 51 13.38 -8.07 -13.30
CA PHE A 51 12.61 -7.69 -12.13
C PHE A 51 12.57 -6.15 -11.94
N ALA A 52 13.69 -5.46 -12.14
CA ALA A 52 13.73 -4.00 -12.08
C ALA A 52 12.90 -3.37 -13.20
N LYS A 53 12.98 -3.92 -14.41
CA LYS A 53 12.20 -3.49 -15.58
C LYS A 53 10.69 -3.66 -15.34
N ASP A 54 10.27 -4.78 -14.73
CA ASP A 54 8.88 -5.02 -14.40
C ASP A 54 8.37 -3.98 -13.39
N ILE A 55 9.10 -3.72 -12.31
CA ILE A 55 8.75 -2.68 -11.33
C ILE A 55 8.60 -1.32 -12.00
N VAL A 56 9.60 -0.87 -12.76
CA VAL A 56 9.56 0.45 -13.41
C VAL A 56 8.38 0.54 -14.37
N SER A 57 8.16 -0.49 -15.21
CA SER A 57 7.05 -0.53 -16.16
C SER A 57 5.70 -0.47 -15.47
N GLN A 58 5.54 -1.18 -14.35
CA GLN A 58 4.32 -1.15 -13.54
C GLN A 58 4.08 0.21 -12.90
N VAL A 59 5.12 0.86 -12.36
CA VAL A 59 5.01 2.21 -11.80
C VAL A 59 4.59 3.20 -12.89
N LEU A 60 5.25 3.21 -14.03
CA LEU A 60 4.95 4.15 -15.12
C LEU A 60 3.54 3.96 -15.66
N SER A 61 3.11 2.72 -15.90
CA SER A 61 1.78 2.40 -16.45
C SER A 61 0.64 2.71 -15.49
N ARG A 62 0.88 2.66 -14.17
CA ARG A 62 -0.12 2.87 -13.11
C ARG A 62 0.11 4.15 -12.31
N ARG A 63 1.01 5.02 -12.77
CA ARG A 63 1.46 6.20 -12.02
C ARG A 63 0.31 7.02 -11.44
N ILE A 64 -0.67 7.37 -12.28
CA ILE A 64 -1.81 8.20 -11.84
C ILE A 64 -2.58 7.52 -10.70
N THR A 65 -2.87 6.22 -10.84
CA THR A 65 -3.58 5.46 -9.81
C THR A 65 -2.76 5.35 -8.53
N VAL A 66 -1.47 5.06 -8.64
CA VAL A 66 -0.56 4.92 -7.49
C VAL A 66 -0.39 6.26 -6.77
N ASP A 67 -0.20 7.35 -7.50
CA ASP A 67 -0.07 8.70 -6.95
C ASP A 67 -1.36 9.11 -6.22
N ASP A 68 -2.54 8.80 -6.76
CA ASP A 68 -3.84 9.05 -6.13
C ASP A 68 -4.01 8.25 -4.82
N ILE A 69 -3.57 6.99 -4.80
CA ILE A 69 -3.55 6.18 -3.57
C ILE A 69 -2.63 6.80 -2.51
N ILE A 70 -1.45 7.27 -2.88
CA ILE A 70 -0.52 7.94 -1.94
C ILE A 70 -1.18 9.16 -1.32
N VAL A 71 -1.82 10.02 -2.14
CA VAL A 71 -2.50 11.23 -1.66
C VAL A 71 -3.60 10.89 -0.66
N ARG A 72 -4.38 9.86 -0.92
CA ARG A 72 -5.47 9.43 0.00
C ARG A 72 -4.94 8.81 1.29
N ALA A 73 -3.86 8.03 1.20
CA ALA A 73 -3.25 7.39 2.37
C ALA A 73 -2.44 8.36 3.25
N ALA A 74 -2.01 9.48 2.70
CA ALA A 74 -1.24 10.52 3.38
C ALA A 74 -1.85 11.92 3.15
N PRO A 75 -3.08 12.19 3.62
CA PRO A 75 -3.82 13.43 3.29
C PRO A 75 -3.14 14.71 3.76
N ASP A 76 -2.31 14.65 4.81
CA ASP A 76 -1.55 15.78 5.31
C ASP A 76 -0.30 16.11 4.47
N TRP A 77 0.02 15.27 3.49
CA TRP A 77 1.22 15.35 2.66
C TRP A 77 0.88 15.42 1.17
N PRO A 78 0.71 16.62 0.59
CA PRO A 78 0.57 16.77 -0.85
C PRO A 78 1.72 16.09 -1.58
N LEU A 79 1.43 15.41 -2.69
CA LEU A 79 2.41 14.58 -3.43
C LEU A 79 3.68 15.35 -3.79
N GLU A 80 3.55 16.63 -4.12
CA GLU A 80 4.64 17.53 -4.50
C GLU A 80 5.55 17.89 -3.32
N LYS A 81 5.05 17.75 -2.09
CA LYS A 81 5.81 17.99 -0.86
C LYS A 81 6.49 16.75 -0.32
N ILE A 82 6.12 15.58 -0.80
CA ILE A 82 6.83 14.33 -0.50
C ILE A 82 8.16 14.36 -1.23
N GLY A 83 9.25 14.13 -0.49
CA GLY A 83 10.59 14.04 -1.08
C GLY A 83 10.64 13.06 -2.25
N MET A 84 11.33 13.40 -3.33
CA MET A 84 11.34 12.61 -4.57
C MET A 84 11.77 11.16 -4.36
N VAL A 85 12.71 10.92 -3.45
CA VAL A 85 13.15 9.56 -3.06
C VAL A 85 11.98 8.81 -2.42
N ASP A 86 11.38 9.39 -1.38
CA ASP A 86 10.28 8.75 -0.64
C ASP A 86 9.07 8.50 -1.52
N ARG A 87 8.74 9.45 -2.41
CA ARG A 87 7.66 9.32 -3.38
C ARG A 87 7.87 8.14 -4.33
N ASN A 88 9.06 7.97 -4.87
CA ASN A 88 9.36 6.84 -5.76
C ASN A 88 9.46 5.51 -5.01
N ILE A 89 9.91 5.50 -3.76
CA ILE A 89 9.89 4.31 -2.91
C ILE A 89 8.44 3.90 -2.61
N LEU A 90 7.55 4.85 -2.31
CA LEU A 90 6.13 4.57 -2.14
C LEU A 90 5.50 4.00 -3.41
N ARG A 91 5.84 4.52 -4.59
CA ARG A 91 5.38 3.99 -5.88
C ARG A 91 5.83 2.54 -6.08
N ILE A 92 7.10 2.22 -5.80
CA ILE A 92 7.63 0.85 -5.87
C ILE A 92 6.89 -0.06 -4.89
N GLY A 93 6.83 0.32 -3.61
CA GLY A 93 6.15 -0.47 -2.59
C GLY A 93 4.68 -0.73 -2.92
N LEU A 94 3.97 0.26 -3.48
CA LEU A 94 2.57 0.12 -3.87
C LEU A 94 2.36 -0.80 -5.08
N VAL A 95 3.19 -0.72 -6.11
CA VAL A 95 3.02 -1.63 -7.24
C VAL A 95 3.31 -3.08 -6.85
N GLU A 96 4.28 -3.34 -5.99
CA GLU A 96 4.54 -4.68 -5.47
C GLU A 96 3.42 -5.15 -4.53
N LEU A 97 2.93 -4.28 -3.64
CA LEU A 97 1.90 -4.59 -2.66
C LEU A 97 0.54 -4.90 -3.31
N LEU A 98 0.13 -4.10 -4.30
CA LEU A 98 -1.20 -4.14 -4.88
C LEU A 98 -1.30 -4.97 -6.16
N PHE A 99 -0.26 -4.97 -6.98
CA PHE A 99 -0.26 -5.53 -8.32
C PHE A 99 0.81 -6.61 -8.54
N GLY A 100 1.71 -6.81 -7.55
CA GLY A 100 2.73 -7.83 -7.61
C GLY A 100 2.19 -9.26 -7.47
N ASP A 101 2.95 -10.23 -7.95
CA ASP A 101 2.67 -11.65 -7.71
C ASP A 101 2.99 -11.99 -6.24
N ARG A 102 1.94 -12.18 -5.44
CA ARG A 102 2.05 -12.50 -4.01
C ARG A 102 2.80 -13.79 -3.71
N ALA A 103 2.85 -14.71 -4.65
CA ALA A 103 3.63 -15.93 -4.51
C ALA A 103 5.13 -15.66 -4.58
N GLN A 104 5.53 -14.64 -5.33
CA GLN A 104 6.92 -14.23 -5.47
C GLN A 104 7.35 -13.17 -4.46
N VAL A 105 6.47 -12.18 -4.19
CA VAL A 105 6.70 -11.08 -3.25
C VAL A 105 5.47 -10.98 -2.35
N PRO A 106 5.49 -11.61 -1.17
CA PRO A 106 4.43 -11.45 -0.18
C PRO A 106 4.26 -9.99 0.24
N PRO A 107 3.04 -9.53 0.57
CA PRO A 107 2.75 -8.14 0.93
C PRO A 107 3.68 -7.54 2.00
N LYS A 108 3.96 -8.29 3.06
CA LYS A 108 4.89 -7.83 4.11
C LYS A 108 6.31 -7.66 3.62
N VAL A 109 6.76 -8.53 2.70
CA VAL A 109 8.10 -8.40 2.10
C VAL A 109 8.18 -7.14 1.24
N ALA A 110 7.12 -6.81 0.47
CA ALA A 110 7.07 -5.57 -0.30
C ALA A 110 7.20 -4.34 0.61
N ILE A 111 6.49 -4.33 1.75
CA ILE A 111 6.55 -3.24 2.72
C ILE A 111 7.95 -3.16 3.36
N ASP A 112 8.49 -4.27 3.85
CA ASP A 112 9.79 -4.31 4.51
C ASP A 112 10.92 -3.84 3.57
N GLU A 113 10.90 -4.28 2.31
CA GLU A 113 11.88 -3.87 1.30
C GLU A 113 11.77 -2.36 0.96
N ALA A 114 10.55 -1.82 0.89
CA ALA A 114 10.35 -0.38 0.70
C ALA A 114 10.89 0.42 1.90
N ILE A 115 10.69 -0.07 3.13
CA ILE A 115 11.24 0.55 4.35
C ILE A 115 12.77 0.52 4.33
N GLU A 116 13.39 -0.59 3.91
CA GLU A 116 14.84 -0.69 3.81
C GLU A 116 15.41 0.26 2.73
N LEU A 117 14.75 0.42 1.59
CA LEU A 117 15.11 1.44 0.60
C LEU A 117 15.02 2.85 1.20
N ALA A 118 13.95 3.14 1.95
CA ALA A 118 13.76 4.44 2.59
C ALA A 118 14.82 4.75 3.66
N LYS A 119 15.27 3.74 4.41
CA LYS A 119 16.37 3.89 5.36
C LYS A 119 17.71 4.11 4.67
N THR A 120 17.90 3.48 3.50
CA THR A 120 19.19 3.53 2.77
C THR A 120 19.33 4.83 1.97
N PHE A 121 18.28 5.28 1.31
CA PHE A 121 18.33 6.38 0.34
C PHE A 121 17.57 7.63 0.77
N GLY A 122 16.69 7.53 1.76
CA GLY A 122 15.90 8.65 2.27
C GLY A 122 16.56 9.37 3.44
N GLY A 123 15.81 10.29 4.04
CA GLY A 123 16.21 10.99 5.26
C GLY A 123 15.94 10.18 6.53
N GLU A 124 16.31 10.74 7.68
CA GLU A 124 16.18 10.07 9.00
C GLU A 124 14.74 9.61 9.32
N THR A 125 13.73 10.30 8.81
CA THR A 125 12.31 9.98 9.05
C THR A 125 11.67 9.17 7.93
N SER A 126 12.32 8.98 6.78
CA SER A 126 11.76 8.35 5.59
C SER A 126 11.25 6.94 5.83
N GLY A 127 12.01 6.10 6.57
CA GLY A 127 11.58 4.74 6.89
C GLY A 127 10.28 4.70 7.71
N ARG A 128 10.09 5.64 8.66
CA ARG A 128 8.87 5.74 9.44
C ARG A 128 7.69 6.25 8.61
N PHE A 129 7.93 7.21 7.74
CA PHE A 129 6.93 7.77 6.83
C PHE A 129 6.43 6.69 5.85
N VAL A 130 7.33 6.01 5.15
CA VAL A 130 7.00 4.92 4.21
C VAL A 130 6.23 3.79 4.91
N ASN A 131 6.68 3.37 6.10
CA ASN A 131 5.96 2.38 6.90
C ASN A 131 4.55 2.83 7.28
N GLY A 132 4.38 4.09 7.66
CA GLY A 132 3.07 4.66 7.99
C GLY A 132 2.10 4.59 6.83
N VAL A 133 2.53 5.03 5.65
CA VAL A 133 1.69 5.06 4.44
C VAL A 133 1.36 3.65 3.95
N LEU A 134 2.38 2.80 3.72
CA LEU A 134 2.16 1.43 3.24
C LEU A 134 1.42 0.56 4.27
N GLY A 135 1.68 0.77 5.56
CA GLY A 135 0.99 0.08 6.65
C GLY A 135 -0.50 0.44 6.73
N ALA A 136 -0.87 1.70 6.50
CA ALA A 136 -2.27 2.13 6.43
C ALA A 136 -2.99 1.43 5.26
N ILE A 137 -2.37 1.42 4.08
CA ILE A 137 -2.91 0.77 2.89
C ILE A 137 -3.04 -0.75 3.11
N TYR A 138 -2.03 -1.41 3.71
CA TYR A 138 -2.08 -2.83 4.01
C TYR A 138 -3.24 -3.19 4.97
N LYS A 139 -3.51 -2.35 5.97
CA LYS A 139 -4.66 -2.53 6.87
C LYS A 139 -5.99 -2.41 6.11
N GLU A 140 -6.11 -1.45 5.22
CA GLU A 140 -7.30 -1.29 4.38
C GLU A 140 -7.55 -2.48 3.44
N MET A 141 -6.49 -3.13 2.99
CA MET A 141 -6.58 -4.39 2.23
C MET A 141 -7.12 -5.57 3.06
N GLY A 142 -7.36 -5.39 4.37
CA GLY A 142 -7.77 -6.45 5.27
C GLY A 142 -6.63 -7.37 5.70
N GLU A 143 -5.37 -6.90 5.60
CA GLU A 143 -4.17 -7.63 6.01
C GLU A 143 -4.14 -9.09 5.48
N PRO A 144 -4.04 -9.29 4.17
CA PRO A 144 -4.33 -10.56 3.48
C PRO A 144 -3.55 -11.79 3.97
N GLU A 145 -2.51 -11.61 4.78
CA GLU A 145 -1.71 -12.71 5.34
C GLU A 145 -2.07 -13.08 6.78
N LYS A 146 -2.92 -12.30 7.47
CA LYS A 146 -3.35 -12.66 8.84
C LYS A 146 -4.17 -13.95 8.90
N GLY A 147 -4.76 -14.39 7.80
CA GLY A 147 -5.53 -15.64 7.68
C GLY A 147 -4.72 -16.88 7.28
N GLN A 148 -3.48 -16.72 6.81
CA GLN A 148 -2.60 -17.83 6.41
C GLN A 148 -1.63 -18.18 7.54
N ILE A 149 -2.17 -18.73 8.63
CA ILE A 149 -1.35 -19.39 9.65
C ILE A 149 -0.89 -20.72 9.05
N THR A 150 0.28 -20.72 8.44
CA THR A 150 0.99 -21.96 8.13
C THR A 150 1.24 -22.71 9.45
N LYS A 151 0.87 -24.02 9.48
CA LYS A 151 0.88 -24.94 10.62
C LYS A 151 2.27 -25.20 11.27
N THR A 152 3.27 -24.35 11.09
CA THR A 152 4.67 -24.64 11.46
C THR A 152 5.33 -23.67 12.43
N LYS A 153 4.58 -22.80 13.14
CA LYS A 153 5.14 -22.07 14.31
C LYS A 153 4.08 -21.91 15.39
N LYS A 154 3.91 -22.98 16.20
CA LYS A 154 2.96 -23.02 17.30
C LYS A 154 3.42 -22.31 18.58
N ASP A 155 4.63 -21.71 18.63
CA ASP A 155 5.27 -21.36 19.90
C ASP A 155 5.62 -19.88 20.11
N HIS A 156 5.10 -18.92 19.30
CA HIS A 156 5.38 -17.49 19.55
C HIS A 156 4.16 -16.55 19.49
N PHE A 157 2.93 -17.06 19.69
CA PHE A 157 1.70 -16.26 19.68
C PHE A 157 1.07 -16.02 21.06
N GLU A 158 1.85 -15.90 22.12
CA GLU A 158 1.28 -15.54 23.44
C GLU A 158 1.01 -14.04 23.64
N ASN A 159 1.41 -13.15 22.71
CA ASN A 159 1.20 -11.69 22.84
C ASN A 159 0.62 -10.98 21.61
N GLY A 160 0.02 -11.69 20.67
CA GLY A 160 -0.69 -11.07 19.55
C GLY A 160 -2.07 -10.57 19.97
N LYS A 161 -2.28 -9.26 20.15
CA LYS A 161 -3.63 -8.68 20.28
C LYS A 161 -4.46 -9.11 19.06
N ARG A 162 -5.56 -9.82 19.31
CA ARG A 162 -6.57 -10.09 18.29
C ARG A 162 -7.31 -8.79 18.03
N GLU A 163 -7.20 -8.22 16.84
CA GLU A 163 -8.05 -7.12 16.42
C GLU A 163 -9.34 -7.69 15.83
N LEU A 164 -10.46 -7.38 16.44
CA LEU A 164 -11.79 -7.71 15.92
C LEU A 164 -12.23 -6.62 14.95
N LEU A 165 -12.60 -7.03 13.74
CA LEU A 165 -13.19 -6.17 12.72
C LEU A 165 -14.65 -6.58 12.56
N ALA A 166 -15.55 -5.59 12.53
CA ALA A 166 -16.94 -5.81 12.13
C ALA A 166 -17.26 -4.97 10.89
N GLY A 167 -17.93 -5.61 9.93
CA GLY A 167 -18.51 -4.94 8.76
C GLY A 167 -20.02 -4.81 8.93
N SER A 168 -20.61 -3.81 8.28
CA SER A 168 -22.04 -3.56 8.35
C SER A 168 -22.64 -3.19 7.01
N VAL A 169 -23.89 -3.54 6.80
CA VAL A 169 -24.70 -3.05 5.70
C VAL A 169 -25.57 -1.91 6.23
N VAL A 170 -25.20 -0.68 5.92
CA VAL A 170 -26.00 0.50 6.30
C VAL A 170 -27.07 0.69 5.25
N CYS A 171 -28.35 0.72 5.66
CA CYS A 171 -29.45 0.96 4.74
C CYS A 171 -30.46 1.96 5.31
N SER A 172 -31.15 2.64 4.40
CA SER A 172 -32.23 3.57 4.72
C SER A 172 -33.35 3.45 3.69
N HIS A 173 -34.58 3.64 4.13
CA HIS A 173 -35.74 3.76 3.24
C HIS A 173 -36.14 5.24 3.12
N HIS A 174 -36.23 5.71 1.90
CA HIS A 174 -36.73 7.06 1.60
C HIS A 174 -37.56 7.00 0.33
N ASP A 175 -38.77 7.58 0.32
CA ASP A 175 -39.73 7.59 -0.79
C ASP A 175 -40.00 6.21 -1.41
N GLY A 176 -40.13 5.17 -0.55
CA GLY A 176 -40.38 3.80 -1.00
C GLY A 176 -39.20 3.09 -1.66
N LYS A 177 -38.01 3.70 -1.64
CA LYS A 177 -36.76 3.11 -2.16
C LYS A 177 -35.81 2.76 -1.04
N LEU A 178 -35.08 1.66 -1.24
CA LEU A 178 -34.00 1.23 -0.34
C LEU A 178 -32.68 1.83 -0.83
N TYR A 179 -32.00 2.53 0.05
CA TYR A 179 -30.64 3.07 -0.17
C TYR A 179 -29.65 2.30 0.65
N VAL A 180 -28.49 1.99 0.09
CA VAL A 180 -27.37 1.33 0.79
C VAL A 180 -26.23 2.33 0.90
N GLY A 181 -25.71 2.51 2.13
CA GLY A 181 -24.55 3.34 2.39
C GLY A 181 -23.27 2.58 2.06
N LEU A 182 -22.46 3.16 1.19
CA LEU A 182 -21.14 2.68 0.86
C LEU A 182 -20.10 3.75 1.21
N VAL A 183 -18.88 3.33 1.51
CA VAL A 183 -17.74 4.20 1.70
C VAL A 183 -16.76 4.03 0.55
N HIS A 184 -16.05 5.11 0.24
CA HIS A 184 -15.03 5.08 -0.80
C HIS A 184 -13.68 4.76 -0.15
N ASP A 185 -13.10 3.61 -0.46
CA ASP A 185 -11.82 3.22 0.10
C ASP A 185 -10.63 3.95 -0.57
N VAL A 186 -9.43 3.77 -0.01
CA VAL A 186 -8.21 4.41 -0.54
C VAL A 186 -7.85 3.93 -1.95
N PHE A 187 -8.38 2.79 -2.39
CA PHE A 187 -8.17 2.26 -3.74
C PHE A 187 -9.14 2.80 -4.77
N GLY A 188 -10.11 3.61 -4.34
CA GLY A 188 -11.13 4.18 -5.21
C GLY A 188 -12.34 3.26 -5.43
N TYR A 189 -12.52 2.22 -4.62
CA TYR A 189 -13.68 1.34 -4.70
C TYR A 189 -14.74 1.70 -3.67
N TRP A 190 -16.00 1.51 -4.03
CA TRP A 190 -17.12 1.58 -3.11
C TRP A 190 -17.20 0.29 -2.32
N THR A 191 -17.04 0.37 -1.01
CA THR A 191 -17.06 -0.77 -0.09
C THR A 191 -18.09 -0.57 1.01
N LEU A 192 -18.46 -1.68 1.67
CA LEU A 192 -19.26 -1.60 2.88
C LEU A 192 -18.42 -1.01 4.03
N PRO A 193 -18.99 -0.14 4.88
CA PRO A 193 -18.33 0.37 6.05
C PRO A 193 -17.88 -0.77 6.97
N LYS A 194 -16.68 -0.65 7.53
CA LYS A 194 -16.07 -1.62 8.44
C LYS A 194 -15.23 -0.90 9.48
N GLY A 195 -15.15 -1.43 10.68
CA GLY A 195 -14.38 -0.79 11.72
C GLY A 195 -13.83 -1.76 12.75
N HIS A 196 -12.87 -1.28 13.53
CA HIS A 196 -12.26 -2.02 14.63
C HIS A 196 -13.14 -2.02 15.87
N ILE A 197 -13.36 -3.21 16.42
CA ILE A 197 -13.99 -3.39 17.72
C ILE A 197 -12.88 -3.39 18.77
N LYS A 198 -13.03 -2.58 19.82
CA LYS A 198 -12.07 -2.53 20.93
C LYS A 198 -12.14 -3.82 21.75
N ASP A 199 -11.03 -4.16 22.41
CA ASP A 199 -11.02 -5.22 23.42
C ASP A 199 -12.09 -4.86 24.47
N ASP A 200 -12.93 -5.80 24.87
CA ASP A 200 -14.04 -5.65 25.83
C ASP A 200 -15.21 -4.75 25.37
N GLU A 201 -15.29 -4.35 24.11
CA GLU A 201 -16.42 -3.60 23.54
C GLU A 201 -17.44 -4.57 22.91
N ASP A 202 -18.73 -4.34 23.19
CA ASP A 202 -19.78 -5.06 22.46
C ASP A 202 -19.71 -4.74 20.97
N ALA A 203 -19.84 -5.77 20.12
CA ALA A 203 -19.67 -5.63 18.67
C ALA A 203 -20.66 -4.63 18.06
N GLU A 204 -21.90 -4.57 18.58
CA GLU A 204 -22.94 -3.62 18.12
C GLU A 204 -22.55 -2.19 18.47
N VAL A 205 -22.05 -1.96 19.68
CA VAL A 205 -21.60 -0.63 20.13
C VAL A 205 -20.39 -0.18 19.30
N GLY A 206 -19.44 -1.07 19.08
CA GLY A 206 -18.25 -0.80 18.29
C GLY A 206 -18.56 -0.47 16.84
N VAL A 207 -19.46 -1.22 16.19
CA VAL A 207 -19.93 -0.94 14.82
C VAL A 207 -20.60 0.42 14.73
N ILE A 208 -21.54 0.73 15.65
CA ILE A 208 -22.22 2.03 15.64
C ILE A 208 -21.23 3.18 15.81
N ARG A 209 -20.26 3.05 16.70
CA ARG A 209 -19.21 4.05 16.94
C ARG A 209 -18.36 4.29 15.70
N GLU A 210 -17.89 3.22 15.05
CA GLU A 210 -17.07 3.34 13.85
C GLU A 210 -17.86 3.90 12.66
N LEU A 211 -19.10 3.46 12.46
CA LEU A 211 -19.99 4.01 11.44
C LEU A 211 -20.24 5.50 11.62
N GLN A 212 -20.47 5.95 12.85
CA GLN A 212 -20.68 7.37 13.12
C GLN A 212 -19.42 8.19 12.79
N LYS A 213 -18.24 7.61 13.02
CA LYS A 213 -16.96 8.24 12.70
C LYS A 213 -16.69 8.26 11.20
N GLU A 214 -16.99 7.17 10.49
CA GLU A 214 -16.64 7.00 9.07
C GLU A 214 -17.63 7.70 8.13
N ILE A 215 -18.94 7.59 8.39
CA ILE A 215 -20.00 8.15 7.54
C ILE A 215 -20.80 9.30 8.16
N GLY A 216 -20.53 9.65 9.43
CA GLY A 216 -21.10 10.82 10.10
C GLY A 216 -22.59 10.71 10.46
N VAL A 217 -23.24 9.55 10.28
CA VAL A 217 -24.66 9.35 10.55
C VAL A 217 -24.91 8.49 11.77
N LYS A 218 -26.02 8.76 12.47
CA LYS A 218 -26.49 7.91 13.57
C LYS A 218 -27.24 6.72 12.97
N VAL A 219 -26.82 5.53 13.33
CA VAL A 219 -27.42 4.27 12.91
C VAL A 219 -27.93 3.47 14.11
N ARG A 220 -28.84 2.55 13.84
CA ARG A 220 -29.27 1.51 14.80
C ARG A 220 -29.12 0.16 14.15
N VAL A 221 -28.76 -0.84 14.93
CA VAL A 221 -28.73 -2.22 14.47
C VAL A 221 -30.15 -2.74 14.38
N VAL A 222 -30.52 -3.36 13.29
CA VAL A 222 -31.85 -3.94 13.04
C VAL A 222 -31.76 -5.44 13.06
N GLU A 223 -30.66 -6.02 12.55
CA GLU A 223 -30.42 -7.46 12.46
C GLU A 223 -28.92 -7.72 12.57
N LYS A 224 -28.53 -8.88 13.15
CA LYS A 224 -27.15 -9.32 13.34
C LYS A 224 -26.84 -10.51 12.48
#